data_0eb763f5857f28a487debe106d80534b
#
_entry.id   0eb763f5857f28a487debe106d80534b
#
_cell.length_a   1.000
_cell.length_b   1.000
_cell.length_c   1.000
_cell.angle_alpha   90.00
_cell.angle_beta   90.00
_cell.angle_gamma   90.00
#
_symmetry.space_group_name_H-M   'P 1'
#
loop_
_entity.id
_entity.type
_entity.pdbx_description
1 polymer ?
#
loop_
_entity_poly.entity_id
_entity_poly.type
_entity_poly.pdbx_seq_one_letter_code
_entity_poly.pdbx_strand_id
1 'polypeptide(L)'
;MTEAMGHGVNQRRAIRMTPEEVDAFLAERRAMTMCSIAVDGSIHAIAMWYGFLDGCIAVETKAKSQKVQNLRRDPRLTVLFEDGDSYEELRGVELVGRAEIIDDPDRLWTVGVSVFERYYGTYSDEVKPFLETMLHKRVAVKLNVERTVSWDHRKLGLPPTRPAAE
;
A
#
# COMPACT_ATOMS: atom_id res chain seq x y z
N MET A 1 16.08 -34.40 7.39
CA MET A 1 16.35 -34.70 5.97
C MET A 1 15.95 -33.47 5.18
N THR A 2 16.92 -32.68 4.79
CA THR A 2 16.74 -31.50 3.94
C THR A 2 16.65 -32.00 2.51
N GLU A 3 15.45 -32.09 1.94
CA GLU A 3 15.32 -32.24 0.49
C GLU A 3 15.92 -30.99 -0.16
N ALA A 4 17.02 -31.19 -0.85
CA ALA A 4 17.63 -30.16 -1.68
C ALA A 4 16.56 -29.64 -2.66
N MET A 5 16.36 -28.34 -2.70
CA MET A 5 15.46 -27.68 -3.64
C MET A 5 15.91 -28.07 -5.07
N GLY A 6 15.22 -29.04 -5.67
CA GLY A 6 15.49 -29.53 -7.01
C GLY A 6 15.21 -28.44 -8.04
N HIS A 7 16.04 -28.40 -9.08
CA HIS A 7 15.81 -27.63 -10.29
C HIS A 7 14.42 -27.98 -10.87
N GLY A 8 13.45 -27.05 -10.78
CA GLY A 8 12.12 -27.23 -11.34
C GLY A 8 10.93 -26.75 -10.48
N VAL A 9 11.13 -26.39 -9.22
CA VAL A 9 10.05 -25.79 -8.41
C VAL A 9 9.88 -24.34 -8.83
N ASN A 10 8.66 -23.97 -9.26
CA ASN A 10 8.33 -22.57 -9.52
C ASN A 10 8.25 -21.82 -8.19
N GLN A 11 9.37 -21.28 -7.74
CA GLN A 11 9.54 -20.57 -6.48
C GLN A 11 8.53 -19.43 -6.32
N ARG A 12 8.22 -18.69 -7.39
CA ARG A 12 7.22 -17.62 -7.40
C ARG A 12 5.85 -18.13 -6.99
N ARG A 13 5.47 -19.34 -7.42
CA ARG A 13 4.18 -19.94 -7.05
C ARG A 13 4.17 -20.35 -5.58
N ALA A 14 5.28 -20.87 -5.08
CA ALA A 14 5.41 -21.34 -3.71
C ALA A 14 5.28 -20.20 -2.68
N ILE A 15 5.80 -19.00 -3.00
CA ILE A 15 5.79 -17.85 -2.08
C ILE A 15 4.56 -16.93 -2.24
N ARG A 16 3.68 -17.21 -3.17
CA ARG A 16 2.49 -16.39 -3.40
C ARG A 16 1.55 -16.43 -2.19
N MET A 17 1.04 -15.26 -1.81
CA MET A 17 -0.02 -15.15 -0.80
C MET A 17 -1.39 -15.54 -1.37
N THR A 18 -2.25 -16.11 -0.53
CA THR A 18 -3.68 -16.25 -0.84
C THR A 18 -4.37 -14.88 -0.78
N PRO A 19 -5.59 -14.72 -1.31
CA PRO A 19 -6.34 -13.48 -1.17
C PRO A 19 -6.52 -13.05 0.30
N GLU A 20 -6.81 -13.99 1.19
CA GLU A 20 -7.00 -13.75 2.62
C GLU A 20 -5.68 -13.29 3.30
N GLU A 21 -4.56 -13.87 2.89
CA GLU A 21 -3.23 -13.44 3.37
C GLU A 21 -2.89 -12.03 2.87
N VAL A 22 -3.26 -11.68 1.63
CA VAL A 22 -3.11 -10.33 1.09
C VAL A 22 -3.93 -9.34 1.91
N ASP A 23 -5.21 -9.62 2.14
CA ASP A 23 -6.10 -8.74 2.91
C ASP A 23 -5.59 -8.53 4.33
N ALA A 24 -5.14 -9.60 5.00
CA ALA A 24 -4.55 -9.52 6.34
C ALA A 24 -3.27 -8.67 6.34
N PHE A 25 -2.39 -8.85 5.34
CA PHE A 25 -1.16 -8.08 5.22
C PHE A 25 -1.44 -6.59 4.99
N LEU A 26 -2.38 -6.24 4.12
CA LEU A 26 -2.78 -4.85 3.88
C LEU A 26 -3.42 -4.22 5.12
N ALA A 27 -4.15 -5.01 5.92
CA ALA A 27 -4.73 -4.51 7.16
C ALA A 27 -3.67 -4.22 8.24
N GLU A 28 -2.62 -5.04 8.33
CA GLU A 28 -1.57 -4.88 9.35
C GLU A 28 -0.53 -3.80 8.98
N ARG A 29 -0.23 -3.56 7.70
CA ARG A 29 0.81 -2.61 7.28
C ARG A 29 0.45 -1.17 7.63
N ARG A 30 1.48 -0.35 7.92
CA ARG A 30 1.33 1.05 8.36
C ARG A 30 1.63 2.06 7.27
N ALA A 31 2.47 1.72 6.32
CA ALA A 31 2.83 2.60 5.21
C ALA A 31 2.91 1.82 3.90
N MET A 32 2.78 2.53 2.81
CA MET A 32 3.00 2.01 1.47
C MET A 32 3.89 2.97 0.69
N THR A 33 4.54 2.47 -0.36
CA THR A 33 5.15 3.31 -1.39
C THR A 33 4.17 3.48 -2.54
N MET A 34 3.81 4.73 -2.83
CA MET A 34 2.91 5.12 -3.92
C MET A 34 3.73 5.61 -5.10
N CYS A 35 3.54 5.01 -6.29
CA CYS A 35 4.30 5.30 -7.51
C CYS A 35 3.38 5.85 -8.60
N SER A 36 3.69 7.05 -9.08
CA SER A 36 3.02 7.72 -10.21
C SER A 36 4.04 8.17 -11.26
N ILE A 37 3.58 8.46 -12.48
CA ILE A 37 4.46 8.84 -13.59
C ILE A 37 4.54 10.36 -13.66
N ALA A 38 5.73 10.92 -13.52
CA ALA A 38 6.00 12.34 -13.66
C ALA A 38 5.95 12.80 -15.14
N VAL A 39 5.90 14.12 -15.36
CA VAL A 39 5.76 14.70 -16.71
C VAL A 39 6.93 14.35 -17.65
N ASP A 40 8.12 14.13 -17.09
CA ASP A 40 9.32 13.73 -17.81
C ASP A 40 9.44 12.21 -18.02
N GLY A 41 8.43 11.44 -17.57
CA GLY A 41 8.41 9.97 -17.64
C GLY A 41 9.10 9.27 -16.49
N SER A 42 9.72 10.00 -15.57
CA SER A 42 10.32 9.40 -14.37
C SER A 42 9.24 8.89 -13.41
N ILE A 43 9.62 7.96 -12.54
CA ILE A 43 8.74 7.44 -11.51
C ILE A 43 8.85 8.32 -10.25
N HIS A 44 7.74 8.94 -9.87
CA HIS A 44 7.60 9.63 -8.60
C HIS A 44 7.12 8.63 -7.54
N ALA A 45 8.03 8.22 -6.66
CA ALA A 45 7.78 7.28 -5.57
C ALA A 45 7.79 8.02 -4.22
N ILE A 46 6.77 7.78 -3.40
CA ILE A 46 6.65 8.43 -2.09
C ILE A 46 5.98 7.51 -1.07
N ALA A 47 6.48 7.52 0.17
CA ALA A 47 5.84 6.84 1.28
C ALA A 47 4.55 7.55 1.68
N MET A 48 3.47 6.80 1.87
CA MET A 48 2.16 7.31 2.23
C MET A 48 1.51 6.46 3.33
N TRP A 49 0.76 7.12 4.18
CA TRP A 49 -0.28 6.49 4.98
C TRP A 49 -1.51 6.24 4.11
N TYR A 50 -2.31 5.29 4.47
CA TYR A 50 -3.50 4.90 3.71
C TYR A 50 -4.64 4.41 4.60
N GLY A 51 -5.81 4.47 4.06
CA GLY A 51 -7.02 3.84 4.59
C GLY A 51 -7.72 3.06 3.48
N PHE A 52 -9.00 2.88 3.66
CA PHE A 52 -9.85 2.14 2.73
C PHE A 52 -11.09 2.95 2.34
N LEU A 53 -11.51 2.80 1.10
CA LEU A 53 -12.78 3.30 0.57
C LEU A 53 -13.37 2.26 -0.38
N ASP A 54 -14.61 1.84 -0.13
CA ASP A 54 -15.30 0.81 -0.92
C ASP A 54 -14.47 -0.50 -1.04
N GLY A 55 -13.76 -0.88 0.04
CA GLY A 55 -12.89 -2.05 0.05
C GLY A 55 -11.55 -1.89 -0.68
N CYS A 56 -11.28 -0.73 -1.26
CA CYS A 56 -10.05 -0.43 -1.98
C CYS A 56 -9.10 0.43 -1.14
N ILE A 57 -7.80 0.34 -1.42
CA ILE A 57 -6.79 1.25 -0.85
C ILE A 57 -7.11 2.69 -1.28
N ALA A 58 -7.11 3.59 -0.33
CA ALA A 58 -7.32 5.01 -0.57
C ALA A 58 -6.40 5.86 0.31
N VAL A 59 -6.00 7.01 -0.21
CA VAL A 59 -5.23 8.02 0.53
C VAL A 59 -5.94 9.37 0.46
N GLU A 60 -5.70 10.22 1.44
CA GLU A 60 -6.03 11.63 1.36
C GLU A 60 -4.73 12.44 1.20
N THR A 61 -4.73 13.42 0.31
CA THR A 61 -3.53 14.20 -0.01
C THR A 61 -3.88 15.58 -0.53
N LYS A 62 -2.93 16.53 -0.45
CA LYS A 62 -3.15 17.89 -0.95
C LYS A 62 -3.50 17.85 -2.45
N ALA A 63 -4.59 18.54 -2.82
CA ALA A 63 -5.10 18.59 -4.20
C ALA A 63 -4.07 19.11 -5.21
N LYS A 64 -3.14 19.96 -4.78
CA LYS A 64 -2.06 20.53 -5.61
C LYS A 64 -0.74 19.77 -5.53
N SER A 65 -0.70 18.60 -4.86
CA SER A 65 0.54 17.81 -4.74
C SER A 65 0.99 17.24 -6.08
N GLN A 66 2.30 16.98 -6.22
CA GLN A 66 2.89 16.42 -7.44
C GLN A 66 2.22 15.11 -7.86
N LYS A 67 1.96 14.22 -6.90
CA LYS A 67 1.30 12.93 -7.18
C LYS A 67 -0.10 13.10 -7.77
N VAL A 68 -0.90 14.06 -7.27
CA VAL A 68 -2.23 14.34 -7.81
C VAL A 68 -2.14 14.90 -9.23
N GLN A 69 -1.20 15.82 -9.50
CA GLN A 69 -0.97 16.34 -10.84
C GLN A 69 -0.53 15.25 -11.81
N ASN A 70 0.34 14.36 -11.38
CA ASN A 70 0.75 13.20 -12.16
C ASN A 70 -0.45 12.32 -12.52
N LEU A 71 -1.28 11.97 -11.53
CA LEU A 71 -2.42 11.07 -11.70
C LEU A 71 -3.59 11.68 -12.50
N ARG A 72 -3.73 13.01 -12.48
CA ARG A 72 -4.70 13.70 -13.38
C ARG A 72 -4.30 13.59 -14.83
N ARG A 73 -2.98 13.60 -15.11
CA ARG A 73 -2.45 13.46 -16.47
C ARG A 73 -2.39 12.01 -16.91
N ASP A 74 -1.94 11.12 -16.02
CA ASP A 74 -1.78 9.69 -16.27
C ASP A 74 -2.27 8.92 -15.04
N PRO A 75 -3.44 8.29 -15.09
CA PRO A 75 -4.05 7.65 -13.92
C PRO A 75 -3.38 6.33 -13.51
N ARG A 76 -2.35 5.85 -14.21
CA ARG A 76 -1.64 4.64 -13.83
C ARG A 76 -1.00 4.82 -12.45
N LEU A 77 -1.29 3.90 -11.58
CA LEU A 77 -0.87 3.93 -10.18
C LEU A 77 -0.42 2.54 -9.75
N THR A 78 0.74 2.49 -9.14
CA THR A 78 1.23 1.29 -8.44
C THR A 78 1.49 1.64 -6.99
N VAL A 79 1.08 0.76 -6.08
CA VAL A 79 1.42 0.87 -4.66
C VAL A 79 2.10 -0.40 -4.20
N LEU A 80 3.11 -0.25 -3.36
CA LEU A 80 3.91 -1.32 -2.79
C LEU A 80 3.83 -1.29 -1.28
N PHE A 81 3.51 -2.44 -0.71
CA PHE A 81 3.60 -2.74 0.71
C PHE A 81 4.68 -3.79 0.91
N GLU A 82 5.55 -3.59 1.87
CA GLU A 82 6.65 -4.53 2.09
C GLU A 82 6.97 -4.65 3.58
N ASP A 83 7.60 -5.77 3.95
CA ASP A 83 8.00 -6.09 5.29
C ASP A 83 9.15 -7.10 5.28
N GLY A 84 9.92 -7.11 6.39
CA GLY A 84 11.04 -8.03 6.62
C GLY A 84 12.38 -7.39 6.31
N ASP A 85 13.37 -7.68 7.16
CA ASP A 85 14.73 -7.16 7.05
C ASP A 85 15.69 -8.17 6.42
N SER A 86 15.39 -9.46 6.54
CA SER A 86 16.20 -10.55 5.99
C SER A 86 15.46 -11.30 4.88
N TYR A 87 16.20 -11.95 3.98
CA TYR A 87 15.62 -12.59 2.80
C TYR A 87 14.51 -13.59 3.11
N GLU A 88 14.68 -14.39 4.16
CA GLU A 88 13.72 -15.41 4.60
C GLU A 88 12.45 -14.83 5.22
N GLU A 89 12.48 -13.55 5.61
CA GLU A 89 11.35 -12.84 6.22
C GLU A 89 10.62 -11.92 5.24
N LEU A 90 11.21 -11.66 4.06
CA LEU A 90 10.65 -10.74 3.09
C LEU A 90 9.24 -11.15 2.69
N ARG A 91 8.34 -10.21 2.78
CA ARG A 91 6.97 -10.34 2.26
C ARG A 91 6.50 -9.02 1.69
N GLY A 92 5.64 -9.07 0.71
CA GLY A 92 5.11 -7.86 0.11
C GLY A 92 3.92 -8.10 -0.79
N VAL A 93 3.23 -6.99 -1.05
CA VAL A 93 2.11 -6.90 -1.98
C VAL A 93 2.30 -5.68 -2.86
N GLU A 94 2.28 -5.89 -4.17
CA GLU A 94 2.19 -4.84 -5.17
C GLU A 94 0.78 -4.83 -5.76
N LEU A 95 0.13 -3.68 -5.71
CA LEU A 95 -1.16 -3.45 -6.36
C LEU A 95 -0.95 -2.48 -7.53
N VAL A 96 -1.30 -2.95 -8.73
CA VAL A 96 -1.20 -2.17 -9.96
C VAL A 96 -2.60 -1.88 -10.48
N GLY A 97 -2.86 -0.64 -10.88
CA GLY A 97 -4.15 -0.26 -11.40
C GLY A 97 -4.24 1.21 -11.78
N ARG A 98 -5.42 1.79 -11.60
CA ARG A 98 -5.71 3.18 -11.95
C ARG A 98 -6.25 3.95 -10.77
N ALA A 99 -5.78 5.18 -10.65
CA ALA A 99 -6.26 6.12 -9.66
C ALA A 99 -7.62 6.71 -10.05
N GLU A 100 -8.50 6.80 -9.05
CA GLU A 100 -9.69 7.63 -9.08
C GLU A 100 -9.47 8.79 -8.12
N ILE A 101 -9.44 10.02 -8.63
CA ILE A 101 -9.32 11.24 -7.81
C ILE A 101 -10.73 11.68 -7.43
N ILE A 102 -10.96 11.83 -6.14
CA ILE A 102 -12.28 12.07 -5.55
C ILE A 102 -12.26 13.42 -4.85
N ASP A 103 -13.03 14.37 -5.38
CA ASP A 103 -13.24 15.71 -4.82
C ASP A 103 -14.51 15.79 -3.94
N ASP A 104 -15.34 14.72 -3.95
CA ASP A 104 -16.57 14.66 -3.15
C ASP A 104 -16.26 14.74 -1.65
N PRO A 105 -16.84 15.69 -0.90
CA PRO A 105 -16.53 15.91 0.50
C PRO A 105 -16.86 14.72 1.41
N ASP A 106 -17.97 14.03 1.15
CA ASP A 106 -18.40 12.92 2.01
C ASP A 106 -17.50 11.70 1.82
N ARG A 107 -17.10 11.42 0.58
CA ARG A 107 -16.16 10.35 0.28
C ARG A 107 -14.75 10.67 0.79
N LEU A 108 -14.30 11.93 0.65
CA LEU A 108 -13.05 12.38 1.25
C LEU A 108 -13.07 12.23 2.77
N TRP A 109 -14.20 12.60 3.41
CA TRP A 109 -14.39 12.41 4.85
C TRP A 109 -14.27 10.94 5.25
N THR A 110 -14.91 10.04 4.52
CA THR A 110 -14.84 8.58 4.75
C THR A 110 -13.40 8.09 4.70
N VAL A 111 -12.61 8.53 3.72
CA VAL A 111 -11.17 8.19 3.64
C VAL A 111 -10.41 8.78 4.82
N GLY A 112 -10.68 10.03 5.18
CA GLY A 112 -10.06 10.69 6.32
C GLY A 112 -10.30 9.96 7.64
N VAL A 113 -11.55 9.53 7.90
CA VAL A 113 -11.89 8.71 9.08
C VAL A 113 -11.13 7.38 9.04
N SER A 114 -11.14 6.70 7.90
CA SER A 114 -10.44 5.42 7.75
C SER A 114 -8.93 5.55 8.02
N VAL A 115 -8.28 6.60 7.52
CA VAL A 115 -6.87 6.89 7.81
C VAL A 115 -6.70 7.24 9.28
N PHE A 116 -7.55 8.08 9.86
CA PHE A 116 -7.47 8.46 11.26
C PHE A 116 -7.54 7.23 12.18
N GLU A 117 -8.52 6.35 11.98
CA GLU A 117 -8.70 5.16 12.81
C GLU A 117 -7.53 4.18 12.75
N ARG A 118 -6.86 4.10 11.62
CA ARG A 118 -5.67 3.25 11.47
C ARG A 118 -4.46 3.74 12.27
N TYR A 119 -4.32 5.04 12.46
CA TYR A 119 -3.08 5.63 12.99
C TYR A 119 -3.24 6.29 14.35
N TYR A 120 -4.44 6.76 14.69
CA TYR A 120 -4.69 7.51 15.92
C TYR A 120 -5.66 6.82 16.88
N GLY A 121 -6.53 5.94 16.41
CA GLY A 121 -7.53 5.23 17.21
C GLY A 121 -8.96 5.54 16.77
N THR A 122 -9.93 5.02 17.50
CA THR A 122 -11.35 5.12 17.14
C THR A 122 -11.81 6.58 16.98
N TYR A 123 -12.49 6.87 15.87
CA TYR A 123 -13.09 8.17 15.61
C TYR A 123 -14.20 8.47 16.62
N SER A 124 -14.23 9.71 17.06
CA SER A 124 -15.36 10.31 17.82
C SER A 124 -15.60 11.75 17.37
N ASP A 125 -16.75 12.31 17.69
CA ASP A 125 -17.06 13.70 17.34
C ASP A 125 -16.11 14.73 17.95
N GLU A 126 -15.43 14.38 19.04
CA GLU A 126 -14.44 15.25 19.70
C GLU A 126 -13.23 15.53 18.80
N VAL A 127 -12.87 14.58 17.92
CA VAL A 127 -11.72 14.72 16.99
C VAL A 127 -12.12 15.33 15.64
N LYS A 128 -13.41 15.62 15.44
CA LYS A 128 -13.91 16.19 14.19
C LYS A 128 -13.17 17.46 13.75
N PRO A 129 -12.91 18.47 14.63
CA PRO A 129 -12.19 19.67 14.22
C PRO A 129 -10.75 19.39 13.75
N PHE A 130 -10.09 18.39 14.34
CA PHE A 130 -8.76 17.95 13.91
C PHE A 130 -8.83 17.35 12.50
N LEU A 131 -9.80 16.47 12.26
CA LEU A 131 -9.97 15.82 10.95
C LEU A 131 -10.34 16.84 9.86
N GLU A 132 -11.23 17.80 10.16
CA GLU A 132 -11.56 18.91 9.24
C GLU A 132 -10.31 19.71 8.85
N THR A 133 -9.45 20.01 9.81
CA THR A 133 -8.17 20.70 9.55
C THR A 133 -7.24 19.85 8.70
N MET A 134 -7.16 18.56 9.01
CA MET A 134 -6.32 17.62 8.26
C MET A 134 -6.76 17.52 6.80
N LEU A 135 -8.07 17.47 6.53
CA LEU A 135 -8.63 17.31 5.19
C LEU A 135 -8.70 18.62 4.38
N HIS A 136 -8.35 19.76 4.99
CA HIS A 136 -8.42 21.05 4.31
C HIS A 136 -7.56 21.08 3.04
N LYS A 137 -8.15 21.46 1.90
CA LYS A 137 -7.53 21.49 0.56
C LYS A 137 -6.95 20.15 0.11
N ARG A 138 -7.57 19.05 0.53
CA ARG A 138 -7.21 17.69 0.13
C ARG A 138 -8.24 17.08 -0.83
N VAL A 139 -7.82 16.02 -1.47
CA VAL A 139 -8.63 15.10 -2.27
C VAL A 139 -8.35 13.69 -1.80
N ALA A 140 -9.29 12.78 -2.04
CA ALA A 140 -8.99 11.37 -1.93
C ALA A 140 -8.49 10.81 -3.26
N VAL A 141 -7.60 9.83 -3.17
CA VAL A 141 -7.15 9.03 -4.31
C VAL A 141 -7.40 7.58 -3.96
N LYS A 142 -8.31 6.94 -4.71
CA LYS A 142 -8.63 5.53 -4.59
C LYS A 142 -7.92 4.74 -5.69
N LEU A 143 -7.35 3.59 -5.37
CA LEU A 143 -6.77 2.67 -6.35
C LEU A 143 -7.81 1.65 -6.78
N ASN A 144 -8.19 1.69 -8.05
CA ASN A 144 -8.94 0.63 -8.71
C ASN A 144 -7.94 -0.41 -9.21
N VAL A 145 -7.85 -1.56 -8.52
CA VAL A 145 -6.84 -2.58 -8.74
C VAL A 145 -7.15 -3.39 -10.00
N GLU A 146 -6.17 -3.53 -10.89
CA GLU A 146 -6.22 -4.36 -12.09
C GLU A 146 -5.40 -5.64 -11.93
N ARG A 147 -4.33 -5.59 -11.11
CA ARG A 147 -3.44 -6.72 -10.88
C ARG A 147 -2.84 -6.66 -9.49
N THR A 148 -2.74 -7.83 -8.84
CA THR A 148 -2.05 -8.03 -7.56
C THR A 148 -0.88 -8.98 -7.74
N VAL A 149 0.29 -8.58 -7.25
CA VAL A 149 1.48 -9.44 -7.11
C VAL A 149 1.81 -9.54 -5.64
N SER A 150 2.09 -10.73 -5.14
CA SER A 150 2.41 -10.93 -3.73
C SER A 150 3.50 -11.98 -3.55
N TRP A 151 4.24 -11.88 -2.45
CA TRP A 151 5.26 -12.83 -2.03
C TRP A 151 5.36 -12.89 -0.51
N ASP A 152 5.65 -14.08 0.00
CA ASP A 152 5.96 -14.34 1.40
C ASP A 152 7.07 -15.39 1.47
N HIS A 153 8.31 -14.96 1.66
CA HIS A 153 9.47 -15.82 1.69
C HIS A 153 9.49 -16.77 2.88
N ARG A 154 8.72 -16.48 3.93
CA ARG A 154 8.58 -17.38 5.09
C ARG A 154 8.05 -18.75 4.68
N LYS A 155 7.30 -18.82 3.58
CA LYS A 155 6.79 -20.07 2.99
C LYS A 155 7.89 -20.97 2.41
N LEU A 156 9.11 -20.45 2.24
CA LEU A 156 10.25 -21.24 1.76
C LEU A 156 10.88 -22.09 2.86
N GLY A 157 10.60 -21.82 4.14
CA GLY A 157 11.21 -22.55 5.26
C GLY A 157 12.74 -22.46 5.32
N LEU A 158 13.31 -21.34 4.86
CA LEU A 158 14.75 -21.12 4.86
C LEU A 158 15.27 -20.90 6.29
N PRO A 159 16.54 -21.32 6.58
CA PRO A 159 17.15 -20.99 7.87
C PRO A 159 17.37 -19.46 7.96
N PRO A 160 17.34 -18.89 9.17
CA PRO A 160 17.58 -17.46 9.36
C PRO A 160 18.96 -17.04 8.88
N THR A 161 19.03 -15.88 8.24
CA THR A 161 20.28 -15.25 7.83
C THR A 161 21.09 -14.91 9.07
N ARG A 162 22.38 -15.29 9.11
CA ARG A 162 23.26 -14.87 10.21
C ARG A 162 23.51 -13.36 10.08
N PRO A 163 23.41 -12.59 11.17
CA PRO A 163 23.85 -11.20 11.14
C PRO A 163 25.32 -11.17 10.71
N ALA A 164 25.67 -10.13 9.91
CA ALA A 164 27.06 -9.88 9.57
C ALA A 164 27.85 -9.80 10.90
N ALA A 165 28.94 -10.58 11.01
CA ALA A 165 29.82 -10.49 12.16
C ALA A 165 30.32 -9.03 12.27
N GLU A 166 30.10 -8.40 13.45
CA GLU A 166 30.67 -7.11 13.77
C GLU A 166 32.19 -7.13 13.74
#